data_b6bbec4bebff494006d05d7a10d665d5
#
_entry.id   b6bbec4bebff494006d05d7a10d665d5
#
_cell.length_a   1.000
_cell.length_b   1.000
_cell.length_c   1.000
_cell.angle_alpha   90.00
_cell.angle_beta   90.00
_cell.angle_gamma   90.00
#
_symmetry.space_group_name_H-M   'P 1'
#
loop_
_entity.id
_entity.type
_entity.pdbx_description
1 polymer ?
#
loop_
_entity_poly.entity_id
_entity_poly.type
_entity_poly.pdbx_seq_one_letter_code
_entity_poly.pdbx_strand_id
1 'polypeptide(L)'
;MRRIAVMGSGSWGTGFGMVLADAGGEVAMWAREPEVVEDINHKHHNNAYHPGLELPPSMWASGDVQQVLRGAEIVVLAIPSQTL
;
A
#
# COMPACT_ATOMS: atom_id res chain seq x y z
N MET A 1 -1.29 -17.57 1.27
CA MET A 1 -1.34 -16.23 0.66
C MET A 1 0.01 -15.55 0.82
N ARG A 2 0.53 -15.00 -0.26
CA ARG A 2 1.85 -14.38 -0.24
C ARG A 2 1.77 -12.99 0.40
N ARG A 3 2.69 -12.67 1.30
CA ARG A 3 2.75 -11.37 1.96
C ARG A 3 3.71 -10.46 1.21
N ILE A 4 3.21 -9.29 0.80
CA ILE A 4 3.98 -8.34 0.00
C ILE A 4 3.96 -7.00 0.70
N ALA A 5 5.15 -6.39 0.85
CA ALA A 5 5.27 -5.05 1.40
C ALA A 5 5.50 -4.06 0.27
N VAL A 6 4.70 -2.98 0.23
CA VAL A 6 4.88 -1.90 -0.73
C VAL A 6 5.31 -0.66 0.05
N MET A 7 6.52 -0.21 -0.19
CA MET A 7 7.09 0.94 0.53
C MET A 7 6.75 2.20 -0.22
N GLY A 8 5.58 2.75 0.08
CA GLY A 8 5.06 3.94 -0.53
C GLY A 8 3.57 3.80 -0.79
N SER A 9 2.85 4.92 -0.79
CA SER A 9 1.39 4.91 -0.91
C SER A 9 0.90 5.98 -1.89
N GLY A 10 1.77 6.49 -2.75
CA GLY A 10 1.36 7.39 -3.81
C GLY A 10 0.59 6.65 -4.90
N SER A 11 0.30 7.34 -6.00
CA SER A 11 -0.48 6.76 -7.10
C SER A 11 0.11 5.47 -7.62
N TRP A 12 1.42 5.48 -7.86
CA TRP A 12 2.09 4.32 -8.44
C TRP A 12 2.09 3.14 -7.49
N GLY A 13 2.45 3.38 -6.21
CA GLY A 13 2.50 2.31 -5.22
C GLY A 13 1.13 1.71 -4.97
N THR A 14 0.10 2.55 -4.88
CA THR A 14 -1.26 2.08 -4.67
C THR A 14 -1.74 1.24 -5.85
N GLY A 15 -1.51 1.71 -7.08
CA GLY A 15 -1.92 0.97 -8.26
C GLY A 15 -1.22 -0.37 -8.39
N PHE A 16 0.08 -0.38 -8.14
CA PHE A 16 0.85 -1.61 -8.21
C PHE A 16 0.41 -2.60 -7.12
N GLY A 17 0.15 -2.08 -5.91
CA GLY A 17 -0.35 -2.91 -4.81
C GLY A 17 -1.67 -3.56 -5.14
N MET A 18 -2.56 -2.85 -5.83
CA MET A 18 -3.85 -3.42 -6.26
C MET A 18 -3.65 -4.61 -7.18
N VAL A 19 -2.73 -4.50 -8.14
CA VAL A 19 -2.46 -5.59 -9.06
C VAL A 19 -1.98 -6.82 -8.30
N LEU A 20 -1.10 -6.62 -7.31
CA LEU A 20 -0.59 -7.72 -6.51
C LEU A 20 -1.67 -8.34 -5.62
N ALA A 21 -2.53 -7.50 -5.05
CA ALA A 21 -3.64 -7.99 -4.22
C ALA A 21 -4.64 -8.77 -5.06
N ASP A 22 -4.94 -8.29 -6.27
CA ASP A 22 -5.85 -8.98 -7.16
C ASP A 22 -5.29 -10.32 -7.62
N ALA A 23 -3.96 -10.45 -7.63
CA ALA A 23 -3.31 -11.72 -7.95
C ALA A 23 -3.28 -12.70 -6.78
N GLY A 24 -3.93 -12.35 -5.67
CA GLY A 24 -4.05 -13.23 -4.52
C GLY A 24 -3.10 -12.94 -3.37
N GLY A 25 -2.37 -11.82 -3.42
CA GLY A 25 -1.45 -11.46 -2.35
C GLY A 25 -2.12 -10.69 -1.22
N GLU A 26 -1.49 -10.73 -0.05
CA GLU A 26 -1.79 -9.81 1.03
C GLU A 26 -0.79 -8.66 0.93
N VAL A 27 -1.28 -7.44 0.78
CA VAL A 27 -0.41 -6.28 0.51
C VAL A 27 -0.44 -5.32 1.68
N ALA A 28 0.73 -5.14 2.29
CA ALA A 28 0.93 -4.16 3.34
C ALA A 28 1.63 -2.94 2.74
N MET A 29 1.04 -1.78 2.88
CA MET A 29 1.58 -0.55 2.31
C MET A 29 2.11 0.35 3.42
N TRP A 30 3.29 0.91 3.21
CA TRP A 30 3.79 1.92 4.12
C TRP A 30 3.30 3.28 3.65
N ALA A 31 2.61 3.99 4.52
CA ALA A 31 2.09 5.32 4.24
C ALA A 31 2.55 6.26 5.35
N ARG A 32 3.10 7.39 4.96
CA ARG A 32 3.61 8.36 5.92
C ARG A 32 2.49 9.21 6.52
N GLU A 33 1.45 9.49 5.76
CA GLU A 33 0.36 10.35 6.20
C GLU A 33 -0.69 9.53 6.94
N PRO A 34 -1.01 9.89 8.20
CA PRO A 34 -2.01 9.15 8.96
C PRO A 34 -3.38 9.08 8.29
N GLU A 35 -3.79 10.13 7.58
CA GLU A 35 -5.07 10.14 6.89
C GLU A 35 -5.11 9.15 5.74
N VAL A 36 -3.99 8.89 5.08
CA VAL A 36 -3.92 7.88 4.03
C VAL A 36 -4.04 6.49 4.64
N VAL A 37 -3.34 6.25 5.77
CA VAL A 37 -3.44 4.98 6.48
C VAL A 37 -4.88 4.69 6.85
N GLU A 38 -5.57 5.67 7.42
CA GLU A 38 -6.94 5.48 7.86
C GLU A 38 -7.87 5.24 6.68
N ASP A 39 -7.68 5.97 5.59
CA ASP A 39 -8.50 5.83 4.40
C ASP A 39 -8.39 4.43 3.83
N ILE A 40 -7.16 3.91 3.71
CA ILE A 40 -6.93 2.57 3.18
C ILE A 40 -7.52 1.51 4.10
N ASN A 41 -7.28 1.63 5.41
CA ASN A 41 -7.66 0.57 6.35
C ASN A 41 -9.15 0.53 6.63
N HIS A 42 -9.81 1.68 6.69
CA HIS A 42 -11.20 1.76 7.10
C HIS A 42 -12.17 1.92 5.95
N LYS A 43 -11.79 2.59 4.89
CA LYS A 43 -12.67 2.87 3.76
C LYS A 43 -12.29 2.13 2.50
N HIS A 44 -11.12 1.49 2.49
CA HIS A 44 -10.59 0.80 1.31
C HIS A 44 -10.44 1.73 0.11
N HIS A 45 -10.00 2.95 0.38
CA HIS A 45 -9.74 3.97 -0.63
C HIS A 45 -8.40 4.62 -0.38
N ASN A 46 -7.87 5.28 -1.39
CA ASN A 46 -6.74 6.17 -1.22
C ASN A 46 -7.04 7.43 -2.02
N ASN A 47 -8.00 8.21 -1.53
CA ASN A 47 -8.55 9.33 -2.26
C ASN A 47 -7.56 10.46 -2.48
N ALA A 48 -6.50 10.54 -1.67
CA ALA A 48 -5.45 11.54 -1.87
C ALA A 48 -4.71 11.32 -3.19
N TYR A 49 -4.55 10.06 -3.60
CA TYR A 49 -3.74 9.70 -4.77
C TYR A 49 -4.54 9.00 -5.86
N HIS A 50 -5.61 8.30 -5.49
CA HIS A 50 -6.48 7.60 -6.44
C HIS A 50 -7.93 7.83 -6.09
N PRO A 51 -8.48 9.03 -6.37
CA PRO A 51 -9.86 9.33 -5.99
C PRO A 51 -10.85 8.38 -6.65
N GLY A 52 -11.80 7.90 -5.87
CA GLY A 52 -12.90 7.09 -6.38
C GLY A 52 -12.56 5.63 -6.64
N LEU A 53 -11.34 5.21 -6.38
CA LEU A 53 -10.93 3.83 -6.63
C LEU A 53 -11.10 3.00 -5.37
N GLU A 54 -11.80 1.88 -5.47
CA GLU A 54 -11.98 0.97 -4.35
C GLU A 54 -10.85 -0.04 -4.31
N LEU A 55 -10.19 -0.17 -3.16
CA LEU A 55 -9.05 -1.07 -3.00
C LEU A 55 -9.52 -2.44 -2.51
N PRO A 56 -8.82 -3.52 -2.90
CA PRO A 56 -9.16 -4.86 -2.40
C PRO A 56 -9.02 -4.94 -0.88
N PRO A 57 -9.84 -5.76 -0.21
CA PRO A 57 -9.77 -5.88 1.24
C PRO A 57 -8.48 -6.52 1.76
N SER A 58 -7.71 -7.17 0.89
CA SER A 58 -6.42 -7.72 1.29
C SER A 58 -5.30 -6.67 1.32
N MET A 59 -5.60 -5.41 0.97
CA MET A 59 -4.66 -4.31 1.12
C MET A 59 -4.90 -3.60 2.44
N TRP A 60 -3.81 -3.29 3.13
CA TRP A 60 -3.85 -2.49 4.34
C TRP A 60 -2.60 -1.62 4.40
N ALA A 61 -2.59 -0.65 5.30
CA ALA A 61 -1.50 0.30 5.39
C ALA A 61 -1.10 0.54 6.84
N SER A 62 0.13 0.98 7.02
CA SER A 62 0.64 1.39 8.33
C SER A 62 1.74 2.43 8.14
N GLY A 63 1.88 3.31 9.11
CA GLY A 63 3.03 4.22 9.17
C GLY A 63 4.25 3.61 9.82
N ASP A 64 4.13 2.39 10.34
CA ASP A 64 5.22 1.70 11.00
C ASP A 64 5.89 0.76 10.00
N VAL A 65 7.14 1.11 9.63
CA VAL A 65 7.92 0.33 8.66
C VAL A 65 8.06 -1.12 9.10
N GLN A 66 8.31 -1.35 10.39
CA GLN A 66 8.52 -2.71 10.89
C GLN A 66 7.25 -3.55 10.72
N GLN A 67 6.10 -2.96 10.97
CA GLN A 67 4.84 -3.66 10.82
C GLN A 67 4.59 -4.04 9.36
N VAL A 68 4.90 -3.14 8.45
CA VAL A 68 4.71 -3.38 7.01
C VAL A 68 5.65 -4.47 6.52
N LEU A 69 6.89 -4.48 6.98
CA LEU A 69 7.90 -5.44 6.51
C LEU A 69 7.79 -6.81 7.17
N ARG A 70 7.07 -6.92 8.28
CA ARG A 70 7.02 -8.17 9.04
C ARG A 70 6.38 -9.27 8.22
N GLY A 71 7.11 -10.36 8.03
CA GLY A 71 6.62 -11.51 7.28
C GLY A 71 6.55 -11.30 5.76
N ALA A 72 7.06 -10.19 5.25
CA ALA A 72 7.01 -9.94 3.81
C ALA A 72 7.95 -10.88 3.07
N GLU A 73 7.44 -11.50 2.03
CA GLU A 73 8.24 -12.32 1.12
C GLU A 73 8.80 -11.49 -0.03
N ILE A 74 8.10 -10.42 -0.38
CA ILE A 74 8.50 -9.52 -1.46
C ILE A 74 8.36 -8.09 -0.95
N VAL A 75 9.35 -7.26 -1.25
CA VAL A 75 9.33 -5.84 -0.90
C VAL A 75 9.44 -5.04 -2.18
N VAL A 76 8.46 -4.16 -2.40
CA VAL A 76 8.42 -3.28 -3.57
C VAL A 76 8.70 -1.86 -3.10
N LEU A 77 9.68 -1.23 -3.73
CA LEU A 77 10.01 0.16 -3.44
C LEU A 77 9.27 1.06 -4.42
N ALA A 78 8.31 1.82 -3.91
CA ALA A 78 7.47 2.70 -4.71
C ALA A 78 7.68 4.15 -4.29
N ILE A 79 8.94 4.55 -4.21
CA ILE A 79 9.35 5.87 -3.74
C ILE A 79 9.58 6.77 -4.96
N PRO A 80 9.11 8.03 -4.93
CA PRO A 80 9.35 8.94 -6.05
C PRO A 80 10.84 9.11 -6.31
N SER A 81 11.23 9.09 -7.58
CA SER A 81 12.64 9.19 -7.95
C SER A 81 13.09 10.61 -8.25
N GLN A 82 12.17 11.56 -8.31
CA GLN A 82 12.52 12.94 -8.65
C GLN A 82 13.28 13.64 -7.54
N THR A 83 13.45 13.00 -6.42
CA THR A 83 14.25 13.54 -5.34
C THR A 83 15.75 13.35 -5.51
N LEU A 84 16.12 12.66 -6.53
CA LEU A 84 17.54 12.38 -6.82
C LEU A 84 18.29 13.58 -7.37
#